data_30eb28a80d82a8e7ad5a861d2047d794
#
_entry.id   30eb28a80d82a8e7ad5a861d2047d794
#
_cell.length_a   1.000
_cell.length_b   1.000
_cell.length_c   1.000
_cell.angle_alpha   90.00
_cell.angle_beta   90.00
_cell.angle_gamma   90.00
#
_symmetry.space_group_name_H-M   'P 1'
#
loop_
_entity.id
_entity.type
_entity.pdbx_description
1 polymer ?
#
loop_
_entity_poly.entity_id
_entity_poly.type
_entity_poly.pdbx_seq_one_letter_code
_entity_poly.pdbx_strand_id
1 'polypeptide(L)'
;MCRAYAKKFYDMLGDAVYDEDVAGLEETVVHTLQEKGLTIATAESCTGGLIAQRLTSVSGSSEVFGYGFVTYWEQAKAKLVGVDPAVIEKYNVVSAPVAAQMALGAAKASGADIAVSVTGVAGPTGGDEVRPVGTVYLGAARDGVAYVKKLFVSRPDRALVRARAAQAALELALRLAQGKVPAGTQALTAAQQSDDEALAALDK
;
A
#
# COMPACT_ATOMS: atom_id res chain seq x y z
N MET A 1 21.94 -17.94 22.92
CA MET A 1 22.32 -16.52 23.12
C MET A 1 21.50 -15.59 22.22
N CYS A 2 21.34 -15.85 20.92
CA CYS A 2 20.59 -14.98 19.98
C CYS A 2 19.13 -14.72 20.36
N ARG A 3 18.36 -15.75 20.74
CA ARG A 3 16.92 -15.58 21.12
C ARG A 3 16.68 -14.65 22.31
N ALA A 4 17.61 -14.59 23.29
CA ALA A 4 17.49 -13.67 24.40
C ALA A 4 17.71 -12.19 24.01
N TYR A 5 18.52 -11.94 22.98
CA TYR A 5 18.70 -10.61 22.42
C TYR A 5 17.54 -10.23 21.50
N ALA A 6 17.05 -11.14 20.67
CA ALA A 6 15.87 -10.93 19.83
C ALA A 6 14.69 -10.45 20.69
N LYS A 7 14.40 -11.13 21.81
CA LYS A 7 13.35 -10.72 22.76
C LYS A 7 13.53 -9.29 23.24
N LYS A 8 14.77 -8.84 23.55
CA LYS A 8 15.01 -7.46 23.96
C LYS A 8 14.71 -6.45 22.85
N PHE A 9 15.02 -6.79 21.59
CA PHE A 9 14.65 -5.93 20.45
C PHE A 9 13.14 -5.85 20.26
N TYR A 10 12.41 -6.95 20.39
CA TYR A 10 10.94 -6.93 20.38
C TYR A 10 10.39 -6.05 21.50
N ASP A 11 10.90 -6.19 22.74
CA ASP A 11 10.45 -5.42 23.89
C ASP A 11 10.75 -3.91 23.75
N MET A 12 11.85 -3.54 23.06
CA MET A 12 12.27 -2.15 22.88
C MET A 12 11.65 -1.47 21.66
N LEU A 13 11.55 -2.19 20.54
CA LEU A 13 11.17 -1.66 19.23
C LEU A 13 9.74 -1.99 18.84
N GLY A 14 9.11 -2.93 19.57
CA GLY A 14 7.72 -3.33 19.34
C GLY A 14 7.46 -3.70 17.89
N ASP A 15 6.44 -3.10 17.31
CA ASP A 15 6.00 -3.36 15.94
C ASP A 15 7.00 -2.96 14.84
N ALA A 16 8.12 -2.30 15.17
CA ALA A 16 9.19 -2.05 14.20
C ALA A 16 9.99 -3.33 13.88
N VAL A 17 9.96 -4.33 14.76
CA VAL A 17 10.50 -5.68 14.49
C VAL A 17 9.36 -6.53 13.95
N TYR A 18 9.44 -6.93 12.71
CA TYR A 18 8.37 -7.71 12.05
C TYR A 18 8.63 -9.21 12.06
N ASP A 19 9.89 -9.64 12.04
CA ASP A 19 10.27 -11.06 12.08
C ASP A 19 11.75 -11.26 12.39
N GLU A 20 12.18 -12.52 12.60
CA GLU A 20 13.57 -12.97 12.71
C GLU A 20 13.82 -14.05 11.65
N ASP A 21 15.10 -14.20 11.26
CA ASP A 21 15.56 -15.22 10.32
C ASP A 21 14.91 -15.14 8.91
N VAL A 22 14.47 -13.94 8.49
CA VAL A 22 13.90 -13.67 7.17
C VAL A 22 14.81 -12.76 6.34
N ALA A 23 14.81 -12.94 5.01
CA ALA A 23 15.59 -12.13 4.09
C ALA A 23 15.03 -10.71 3.93
N GLY A 24 13.72 -10.53 4.10
CA GLY A 24 13.04 -9.25 3.97
C GLY A 24 11.57 -9.30 4.39
N LEU A 25 10.97 -8.11 4.43
CA LEU A 25 9.56 -7.95 4.83
C LEU A 25 8.59 -8.73 3.93
N GLU A 26 8.90 -8.84 2.63
CA GLU A 26 8.09 -9.61 1.68
C GLU A 26 7.95 -11.08 2.07
N GLU A 27 8.99 -11.68 2.62
CA GLU A 27 8.97 -13.06 3.10
C GLU A 27 8.01 -13.21 4.29
N THR A 28 8.11 -12.31 5.28
CA THR A 28 7.16 -12.27 6.40
C THR A 28 5.73 -12.06 5.94
N VAL A 29 5.50 -11.17 4.95
CA VAL A 29 4.16 -10.92 4.39
C VAL A 29 3.60 -12.20 3.76
N VAL A 30 4.36 -12.84 2.87
CA VAL A 30 3.91 -14.06 2.17
C VAL A 30 3.62 -15.19 3.16
N HIS A 31 4.53 -15.46 4.09
CA HIS A 31 4.34 -16.51 5.10
C HIS A 31 3.13 -16.21 6.01
N THR A 32 2.96 -14.96 6.46
CA THR A 32 1.78 -14.59 7.28
C THR A 32 0.48 -14.79 6.52
N LEU A 33 0.45 -14.48 5.21
CA LEU A 33 -0.73 -14.70 4.37
C LEU A 33 -1.02 -16.18 4.19
N GLN A 34 0.00 -17.00 3.91
CA GLN A 34 -0.13 -18.46 3.79
C GLN A 34 -0.66 -19.09 5.07
N GLU A 35 -0.08 -18.75 6.24
CA GLU A 35 -0.52 -19.25 7.55
C GLU A 35 -1.98 -18.93 7.86
N LYS A 36 -2.47 -17.79 7.37
CA LYS A 36 -3.85 -17.34 7.61
C LYS A 36 -4.83 -17.69 6.50
N GLY A 37 -4.35 -18.29 5.42
CA GLY A 37 -5.17 -18.57 4.24
C GLY A 37 -5.73 -17.31 3.58
N LEU A 38 -4.98 -16.20 3.61
CA LEU A 38 -5.35 -14.91 3.04
C LEU A 38 -4.62 -14.67 1.72
N THR A 39 -5.26 -13.91 0.84
CA THR A 39 -4.74 -13.51 -0.46
C THR A 39 -4.48 -12.01 -0.53
N ILE A 40 -3.54 -11.59 -1.39
CA ILE A 40 -3.19 -10.18 -1.60
C ILE A 40 -3.19 -9.80 -3.07
N ALA A 41 -3.61 -8.56 -3.37
CA ALA A 41 -3.44 -7.91 -4.67
C ALA A 41 -2.73 -6.57 -4.54
N THR A 42 -2.14 -6.08 -5.64
CA THR A 42 -1.46 -4.77 -5.69
C THR A 42 -2.04 -3.87 -6.76
N ALA A 43 -2.14 -2.55 -6.49
CA ALA A 43 -2.42 -1.50 -7.47
C ALA A 43 -1.32 -0.45 -7.45
N GLU A 44 -0.43 -0.49 -8.43
CA GLU A 44 0.82 0.24 -8.43
C GLU A 44 0.85 1.35 -9.48
N SER A 45 1.16 2.58 -9.06
CA SER A 45 1.45 3.70 -9.94
C SER A 45 2.96 3.97 -9.96
N CYS A 46 3.48 4.86 -9.13
CA CYS A 46 4.89 5.23 -9.16
C CYS A 46 5.87 4.09 -8.85
N THR A 47 5.45 3.03 -8.19
CA THR A 47 6.25 1.82 -7.94
C THR A 47 6.38 0.92 -9.17
N GLY A 48 5.38 0.95 -10.08
CA GLY A 48 5.47 0.32 -11.41
C GLY A 48 5.75 -1.19 -11.38
N GLY A 49 5.11 -1.94 -10.48
CA GLY A 49 5.28 -3.38 -10.31
C GLY A 49 6.33 -3.80 -9.28
N LEU A 50 6.94 -2.86 -8.55
CA LEU A 50 7.99 -3.18 -7.56
C LEU A 50 7.46 -3.96 -6.35
N ILE A 51 6.21 -3.71 -5.92
CA ILE A 51 5.59 -4.47 -4.82
C ILE A 51 5.31 -5.89 -5.29
N ALA A 52 4.71 -6.04 -6.47
CA ALA A 52 4.46 -7.34 -7.09
C ALA A 52 5.77 -8.13 -7.28
N GLN A 53 6.83 -7.47 -7.76
CA GLN A 53 8.15 -8.08 -7.93
C GLN A 53 8.73 -8.57 -6.60
N ARG A 54 8.61 -7.80 -5.51
CA ARG A 54 9.05 -8.22 -4.18
C ARG A 54 8.26 -9.42 -3.67
N LEU A 55 6.93 -9.40 -3.76
CA LEU A 55 6.10 -10.55 -3.37
C LEU A 55 6.47 -11.82 -4.17
N THR A 56 6.63 -11.69 -5.49
CA THR A 56 6.95 -12.83 -6.37
C THR A 56 8.39 -13.30 -6.26
N SER A 57 9.28 -12.57 -5.58
CA SER A 57 10.63 -13.05 -5.26
C SER A 57 10.64 -14.14 -4.18
N VAL A 58 9.53 -14.26 -3.43
CA VAL A 58 9.39 -15.28 -2.37
C VAL A 58 8.83 -16.57 -2.97
N SER A 59 9.49 -17.70 -2.68
CA SER A 59 8.99 -19.02 -3.13
C SER A 59 7.64 -19.32 -2.49
N GLY A 60 6.71 -19.87 -3.26
CA GLY A 60 5.33 -20.15 -2.80
C GLY A 60 4.39 -18.95 -2.82
N SER A 61 4.84 -17.77 -3.23
CA SER A 61 3.99 -16.57 -3.32
C SER A 61 2.76 -16.72 -4.22
N SER A 62 2.78 -17.65 -5.18
CA SER A 62 1.62 -17.95 -6.05
C SER A 62 0.37 -18.45 -5.31
N GLU A 63 0.54 -18.94 -4.08
CA GLU A 63 -0.59 -19.36 -3.24
C GLU A 63 -1.38 -18.17 -2.69
N VAL A 64 -0.74 -17.00 -2.56
CA VAL A 64 -1.31 -15.82 -1.90
C VAL A 64 -1.42 -14.60 -2.81
N PHE A 65 -0.65 -14.52 -3.90
CA PHE A 65 -0.59 -13.37 -4.81
C PHE A 65 -1.02 -13.75 -6.23
N GLY A 66 -2.26 -13.41 -6.58
CA GLY A 66 -2.82 -13.74 -7.89
C GLY A 66 -2.88 -12.57 -8.87
N TYR A 67 -2.96 -11.31 -8.38
CA TYR A 67 -3.18 -10.14 -9.22
C TYR A 67 -2.31 -8.95 -8.83
N GLY A 68 -1.62 -8.37 -9.81
CA GLY A 68 -0.90 -7.10 -9.71
C GLY A 68 -1.33 -6.17 -10.83
N PHE A 69 -1.93 -5.03 -10.48
CA PHE A 69 -2.37 -4.00 -11.41
C PHE A 69 -1.33 -2.88 -11.47
N VAL A 70 -0.66 -2.72 -12.62
CA VAL A 70 0.18 -1.55 -12.88
C VAL A 70 -0.70 -0.47 -13.52
N THR A 71 -1.21 0.43 -12.68
CA THR A 71 -2.15 1.51 -13.04
C THR A 71 -1.42 2.84 -13.21
N TYR A 72 -0.45 2.88 -14.14
CA TYR A 72 0.47 4.02 -14.28
C TYR A 72 -0.22 5.27 -14.82
N TRP A 73 -1.15 5.11 -15.75
CA TRP A 73 -1.98 6.16 -16.31
C TRP A 73 -3.29 6.32 -15.51
N GLU A 74 -3.88 7.52 -15.55
CA GLU A 74 -5.18 7.80 -14.92
C GLU A 74 -6.29 6.90 -15.48
N GLN A 75 -6.32 6.74 -16.81
CA GLN A 75 -7.29 5.86 -17.46
C GLN A 75 -7.13 4.39 -17.01
N ALA A 76 -5.90 3.96 -16.71
CA ALA A 76 -5.67 2.62 -16.19
C ALA A 76 -6.22 2.46 -14.75
N LYS A 77 -6.13 3.50 -13.92
CA LYS A 77 -6.74 3.49 -12.59
C LYS A 77 -8.26 3.34 -12.66
N ALA A 78 -8.90 4.11 -13.55
CA ALA A 78 -10.35 4.01 -13.75
C ALA A 78 -10.74 2.63 -14.33
N LYS A 79 -10.07 2.20 -15.40
CA LYS A 79 -10.45 1.00 -16.15
C LYS A 79 -10.17 -0.31 -15.38
N LEU A 80 -9.04 -0.41 -14.68
CA LEU A 80 -8.59 -1.67 -14.08
C LEU A 80 -9.03 -1.83 -12.63
N VAL A 81 -9.08 -0.74 -11.87
CA VAL A 81 -9.41 -0.79 -10.44
C VAL A 81 -10.53 0.20 -10.06
N GLY A 82 -11.27 0.73 -11.04
CA GLY A 82 -12.51 1.45 -10.82
C GLY A 82 -12.39 2.77 -10.05
N VAL A 83 -11.23 3.44 -10.12
CA VAL A 83 -11.09 4.80 -9.56
C VAL A 83 -12.00 5.75 -10.33
N ASP A 84 -12.80 6.53 -9.62
CA ASP A 84 -13.70 7.53 -10.23
C ASP A 84 -12.88 8.65 -10.87
N PRO A 85 -13.02 8.92 -12.18
CA PRO A 85 -12.37 10.05 -12.84
C PRO A 85 -12.68 11.40 -12.19
N ALA A 86 -13.88 11.60 -11.64
CA ALA A 86 -14.24 12.84 -10.94
C ALA A 86 -13.42 13.03 -9.65
N VAL A 87 -13.06 11.94 -8.97
CA VAL A 87 -12.18 11.98 -7.79
C VAL A 87 -10.75 12.34 -8.20
N ILE A 88 -10.26 11.83 -9.34
CA ILE A 88 -8.94 12.20 -9.87
C ILE A 88 -8.92 13.69 -10.23
N GLU A 89 -9.95 14.20 -10.91
CA GLU A 89 -10.05 15.61 -11.30
C GLU A 89 -10.10 16.53 -10.06
N LYS A 90 -10.91 16.18 -9.06
CA LYS A 90 -11.13 17.00 -7.86
C LYS A 90 -9.92 17.00 -6.90
N TYR A 91 -9.30 15.85 -6.66
CA TYR A 91 -8.28 15.67 -5.62
C TYR A 91 -6.87 15.47 -6.16
N ASN A 92 -6.67 15.40 -7.49
CA ASN A 92 -5.45 15.01 -8.17
C ASN A 92 -5.17 13.50 -8.09
N VAL A 93 -4.47 12.99 -9.09
CA VAL A 93 -4.07 11.57 -9.18
C VAL A 93 -3.18 11.11 -8.02
N VAL A 94 -2.44 12.05 -7.40
CA VAL A 94 -1.60 11.80 -6.22
C VAL A 94 -2.31 12.36 -4.99
N SER A 95 -3.23 11.59 -4.43
CA SER A 95 -4.06 11.99 -3.28
C SER A 95 -4.49 10.79 -2.44
N ALA A 96 -4.93 11.05 -1.21
CA ALA A 96 -5.45 10.03 -0.32
C ALA A 96 -6.75 9.39 -0.85
N PRO A 97 -7.73 10.15 -1.37
CA PRO A 97 -8.93 9.57 -1.99
C PRO A 97 -8.61 8.59 -3.12
N VAL A 98 -7.68 8.95 -4.01
CA VAL A 98 -7.29 8.08 -5.13
C VAL A 98 -6.60 6.82 -4.61
N ALA A 99 -5.70 6.90 -3.62
CA ALA A 99 -5.07 5.73 -3.01
C ALA A 99 -6.11 4.80 -2.37
N ALA A 100 -7.10 5.35 -1.66
CA ALA A 100 -8.19 4.58 -1.07
C ALA A 100 -8.99 3.82 -2.13
N GLN A 101 -9.45 4.53 -3.17
CA GLN A 101 -10.22 3.91 -4.26
C GLN A 101 -9.41 2.88 -5.03
N MET A 102 -8.11 3.12 -5.27
CA MET A 102 -7.22 2.11 -5.88
C MET A 102 -7.15 0.83 -5.05
N ALA A 103 -7.03 0.92 -3.72
CA ALA A 103 -6.96 -0.26 -2.85
C ALA A 103 -8.29 -1.03 -2.81
N LEU A 104 -9.42 -0.33 -2.58
CA LEU A 104 -10.76 -0.93 -2.60
C LEU A 104 -11.08 -1.56 -3.95
N GLY A 105 -10.74 -0.85 -5.02
CA GLY A 105 -10.97 -1.33 -6.38
C GLY A 105 -10.11 -2.53 -6.74
N ALA A 106 -8.85 -2.58 -6.31
CA ALA A 106 -7.98 -3.73 -6.52
C ALA A 106 -8.50 -4.96 -5.75
N ALA A 107 -8.93 -4.80 -4.50
CA ALA A 107 -9.56 -5.88 -3.73
C ALA A 107 -10.82 -6.41 -4.45
N LYS A 108 -11.70 -5.52 -4.91
CA LYS A 108 -12.91 -5.87 -5.64
C LYS A 108 -12.61 -6.58 -6.97
N ALA A 109 -11.67 -6.05 -7.75
CA ALA A 109 -11.36 -6.57 -9.09
C ALA A 109 -10.65 -7.93 -9.05
N SER A 110 -9.85 -8.19 -8.02
CA SER A 110 -9.11 -9.44 -7.83
C SER A 110 -9.85 -10.48 -7.01
N GLY A 111 -10.78 -10.07 -6.14
CA GLY A 111 -11.35 -10.90 -5.10
C GLY A 111 -10.39 -11.23 -3.95
N ALA A 112 -9.24 -10.55 -3.87
CA ALA A 112 -8.29 -10.78 -2.80
C ALA A 112 -8.77 -10.21 -1.45
N ASP A 113 -8.40 -10.89 -0.36
CA ASP A 113 -8.77 -10.50 1.01
C ASP A 113 -8.12 -9.17 1.41
N ILE A 114 -6.91 -8.93 0.92
CA ILE A 114 -6.15 -7.70 1.14
C ILE A 114 -5.71 -7.12 -0.21
N ALA A 115 -5.78 -5.82 -0.36
CA ALA A 115 -5.15 -5.13 -1.49
C ALA A 115 -4.36 -3.93 -1.02
N VAL A 116 -3.18 -3.70 -1.61
CA VAL A 116 -2.38 -2.50 -1.35
C VAL A 116 -2.29 -1.65 -2.60
N SER A 117 -2.30 -0.33 -2.41
CA SER A 117 -2.18 0.63 -3.50
C SER A 117 -1.10 1.67 -3.23
N VAL A 118 -0.51 2.20 -4.31
CA VAL A 118 0.46 3.28 -4.24
C VAL A 118 0.24 4.26 -5.38
N THR A 119 0.10 5.55 -5.03
CA THR A 119 0.17 6.67 -5.98
C THR A 119 1.10 7.75 -5.44
N GLY A 120 1.93 8.38 -6.30
CA GLY A 120 2.92 9.33 -5.78
C GLY A 120 3.81 9.93 -6.84
N VAL A 121 4.55 10.96 -6.44
CA VAL A 121 5.53 11.68 -7.24
C VAL A 121 6.93 11.16 -6.93
N ALA A 122 7.43 10.23 -7.73
CA ALA A 122 8.75 9.63 -7.52
C ALA A 122 9.91 10.52 -7.98
N GLY A 123 9.65 11.53 -8.82
CA GLY A 123 10.66 12.44 -9.33
C GLY A 123 11.45 11.88 -10.53
N PRO A 124 12.46 12.63 -11.02
CA PRO A 124 12.93 13.93 -10.49
C PRO A 124 11.99 15.11 -10.81
N THR A 125 11.02 14.92 -11.72
CA THR A 125 10.03 15.92 -12.15
C THR A 125 8.62 15.56 -11.72
N GLY A 126 7.63 16.42 -11.96
CA GLY A 126 6.20 16.12 -11.78
C GLY A 126 5.62 16.49 -10.41
N GLY A 127 6.42 17.11 -9.52
CA GLY A 127 5.91 17.67 -8.27
C GLY A 127 5.41 19.10 -8.43
N ASP A 128 4.54 19.52 -7.52
CA ASP A 128 4.05 20.89 -7.34
C ASP A 128 4.28 21.36 -5.87
N GLU A 129 3.81 22.55 -5.51
CA GLU A 129 3.96 23.09 -4.15
C GLU A 129 3.19 22.28 -3.09
N VAL A 130 2.05 21.69 -3.46
CA VAL A 130 1.20 20.89 -2.56
C VAL A 130 1.70 19.44 -2.47
N ARG A 131 2.22 18.92 -3.58
CA ARG A 131 2.70 17.55 -3.75
C ARG A 131 4.12 17.55 -4.32
N PRO A 132 5.12 17.98 -3.53
CA PRO A 132 6.50 17.98 -3.99
C PRO A 132 6.99 16.56 -4.29
N VAL A 133 8.08 16.46 -5.07
CA VAL A 133 8.75 15.18 -5.32
C VAL A 133 9.06 14.48 -4.00
N GLY A 134 8.74 13.20 -3.91
CA GLY A 134 8.82 12.42 -2.67
C GLY A 134 7.47 12.24 -1.96
N THR A 135 6.40 12.91 -2.41
CA THR A 135 5.05 12.72 -1.87
C THR A 135 4.45 11.43 -2.42
N VAL A 136 4.01 10.54 -1.54
CA VAL A 136 3.37 9.27 -1.87
C VAL A 136 2.16 9.06 -0.97
N TYR A 137 1.06 8.59 -1.53
CA TYR A 137 -0.09 8.09 -0.80
C TYR A 137 -0.17 6.57 -0.97
N LEU A 138 -0.38 5.90 0.14
CA LEU A 138 -0.48 4.45 0.27
C LEU A 138 -1.90 4.12 0.70
N GLY A 139 -2.52 3.13 0.08
CA GLY A 139 -3.78 2.56 0.52
C GLY A 139 -3.59 1.07 0.83
N ALA A 140 -4.30 0.58 1.83
CA ALA A 140 -4.41 -0.85 2.09
C ALA A 140 -5.85 -1.18 2.45
N ALA A 141 -6.48 -2.10 1.73
CA ALA A 141 -7.89 -2.46 1.90
C ALA A 141 -8.04 -3.88 2.45
N ARG A 142 -8.96 -4.05 3.39
CA ARG A 142 -9.45 -5.33 3.89
C ARG A 142 -10.89 -5.18 4.37
N ASP A 143 -11.72 -6.19 4.14
CA ASP A 143 -13.11 -6.26 4.63
C ASP A 143 -13.94 -5.01 4.25
N GLY A 144 -13.71 -4.45 3.05
CA GLY A 144 -14.41 -3.27 2.54
C GLY A 144 -13.99 -1.94 3.19
N VAL A 145 -12.87 -1.91 3.92
CA VAL A 145 -12.30 -0.69 4.50
C VAL A 145 -10.90 -0.46 3.95
N ALA A 146 -10.65 0.75 3.40
CA ALA A 146 -9.32 1.19 3.03
C ALA A 146 -8.70 2.04 4.14
N TYR A 147 -7.46 1.77 4.46
CA TYR A 147 -6.60 2.52 5.36
C TYR A 147 -5.56 3.27 4.54
N VAL A 148 -5.52 4.59 4.67
CA VAL A 148 -4.66 5.45 3.85
C VAL A 148 -3.61 6.13 4.69
N LYS A 149 -2.39 6.21 4.16
CA LYS A 149 -1.24 6.87 4.79
C LYS A 149 -0.49 7.72 3.78
N LYS A 150 -0.13 8.93 4.17
CA LYS A 150 0.82 9.78 3.44
C LYS A 150 2.24 9.45 3.87
N LEU A 151 3.12 9.25 2.89
CA LEU A 151 4.56 9.12 3.08
C LEU A 151 5.25 10.29 2.36
N PHE A 152 6.22 10.91 3.01
CA PHE A 152 7.09 11.91 2.40
C PHE A 152 8.55 11.52 2.52
N VAL A 153 9.25 11.47 1.39
CA VAL A 153 10.69 11.18 1.31
C VAL A 153 11.44 12.50 1.11
N SER A 154 12.04 13.01 2.17
CA SER A 154 12.62 14.38 2.23
C SER A 154 13.86 14.60 1.36
N ARG A 155 14.54 13.54 0.94
CA ARG A 155 15.66 13.59 -0.03
C ARG A 155 15.32 12.67 -1.19
N PRO A 156 14.42 13.11 -2.09
CA PRO A 156 13.85 12.22 -3.09
C PRO A 156 14.84 11.93 -4.21
N ASP A 157 15.33 10.72 -4.23
CA ASP A 157 15.81 10.02 -5.42
C ASP A 157 14.71 9.09 -5.91
N ARG A 158 14.51 8.98 -7.22
CA ARG A 158 13.43 8.19 -7.80
C ARG A 158 13.46 6.74 -7.34
N ALA A 159 14.62 6.13 -7.26
CA ALA A 159 14.76 4.75 -6.81
C ALA A 159 14.43 4.63 -5.32
N LEU A 160 14.90 5.58 -4.50
CA LEU A 160 14.63 5.63 -3.07
C LEU A 160 13.15 5.84 -2.77
N VAL A 161 12.47 6.76 -3.48
CA VAL A 161 11.02 6.99 -3.30
C VAL A 161 10.24 5.72 -3.61
N ARG A 162 10.54 5.05 -4.73
CA ARG A 162 9.89 3.80 -5.11
C ARG A 162 10.14 2.67 -4.10
N ALA A 163 11.37 2.52 -3.63
CA ALA A 163 11.74 1.50 -2.64
C ALA A 163 11.02 1.74 -1.29
N ARG A 164 11.01 2.99 -0.81
CA ARG A 164 10.32 3.37 0.44
C ARG A 164 8.81 3.19 0.34
N ALA A 165 8.21 3.54 -0.82
CA ALA A 165 6.79 3.34 -1.06
C ALA A 165 6.41 1.86 -1.07
N ALA A 166 7.20 1.01 -1.73
CA ALA A 166 6.97 -0.44 -1.74
C ALA A 166 7.14 -1.05 -0.34
N GLN A 167 8.16 -0.62 0.41
CA GLN A 167 8.37 -1.06 1.80
C GLN A 167 7.16 -0.70 2.68
N ALA A 168 6.70 0.55 2.64
CA ALA A 168 5.59 1.01 3.44
C ALA A 168 4.25 0.34 3.04
N ALA A 169 4.04 0.03 1.76
CA ALA A 169 2.87 -0.73 1.32
C ALA A 169 2.86 -2.17 1.87
N LEU A 170 4.01 -2.84 1.89
CA LEU A 170 4.14 -4.18 2.48
C LEU A 170 3.96 -4.16 4.01
N GLU A 171 4.40 -3.09 4.69
CA GLU A 171 4.13 -2.90 6.12
C GLU A 171 2.62 -2.80 6.40
N LEU A 172 1.87 -2.02 5.59
CA LEU A 172 0.41 -1.94 5.71
C LEU A 172 -0.24 -3.31 5.47
N ALA A 173 0.21 -4.05 4.44
CA ALA A 173 -0.27 -5.39 4.13
C ALA A 173 -0.07 -6.34 5.32
N LEU A 174 1.13 -6.35 5.92
CA LEU A 174 1.44 -7.19 7.07
C LEU A 174 0.52 -6.89 8.26
N ARG A 175 0.29 -5.60 8.58
CA ARG A 175 -0.60 -5.21 9.69
C ARG A 175 -2.02 -5.71 9.46
N LEU A 176 -2.56 -5.53 8.24
CA LEU A 176 -3.89 -6.05 7.91
C LEU A 176 -3.91 -7.58 7.94
N ALA A 177 -2.90 -8.26 7.43
CA ALA A 177 -2.78 -9.72 7.52
C ALA A 177 -2.78 -10.20 8.98
N GLN A 178 -2.14 -9.47 9.89
CA GLN A 178 -2.15 -9.73 11.33
C GLN A 178 -3.49 -9.39 12.02
N GLY A 179 -4.46 -8.80 11.31
CA GLY A 179 -5.73 -8.35 11.89
C GLY A 179 -5.60 -7.05 12.69
N LYS A 180 -4.55 -6.27 12.46
CA LYS A 180 -4.28 -4.98 13.13
C LYS A 180 -4.62 -3.82 12.21
N VAL A 181 -5.21 -2.76 12.77
CA VAL A 181 -5.33 -1.48 12.05
C VAL A 181 -3.95 -0.83 11.97
N PRO A 182 -3.47 -0.46 10.77
CA PRO A 182 -2.15 0.15 10.64
C PRO A 182 -2.10 1.53 11.32
N ALA A 183 -1.06 1.79 12.09
CA ALA A 183 -0.90 3.05 12.81
C ALA A 183 -0.68 4.24 11.85
N GLY A 184 -1.25 5.41 12.20
CA GLY A 184 -1.11 6.64 11.42
C GLY A 184 -1.83 6.60 10.07
N THR A 185 -2.89 5.80 9.96
CA THR A 185 -3.76 5.75 8.79
C THR A 185 -5.09 6.43 9.07
N GLN A 186 -5.72 6.93 7.99
CA GLN A 186 -7.11 7.34 7.96
C GLN A 186 -7.92 6.25 7.25
N ALA A 187 -9.17 6.03 7.67
CA ALA A 187 -10.01 4.95 7.11
C ALA A 187 -11.12 5.50 6.21
N LEU A 188 -11.42 4.76 5.13
CA LEU A 188 -12.55 4.99 4.24
C LEU A 188 -13.24 3.66 3.96
N THR A 189 -14.55 3.58 4.18
CA THR A 189 -15.31 2.37 3.82
C THR A 189 -15.68 2.37 2.33
N ALA A 190 -15.95 1.19 1.78
CA ALA A 190 -16.40 1.05 0.41
C ALA A 190 -17.72 1.80 0.13
N ALA A 191 -18.59 1.94 1.14
CA ALA A 191 -19.82 2.72 1.03
C ALA A 191 -19.57 4.24 0.93
N GLN A 192 -18.45 4.74 1.48
CA GLN A 192 -18.08 6.15 1.50
C GLN A 192 -17.21 6.59 0.32
N GLN A 193 -16.82 5.67 -0.57
CA GLN A 193 -15.89 5.99 -1.67
C GLN A 193 -16.40 7.01 -2.69
N SER A 194 -17.70 7.35 -2.66
CA SER A 194 -18.34 8.39 -3.46
C SER A 194 -18.92 9.52 -2.58
N ASP A 195 -18.62 9.54 -1.28
CA ASP A 195 -19.07 10.56 -0.34
C ASP A 195 -18.03 11.69 -0.29
N ASP A 196 -18.44 12.87 -0.74
CA ASP A 196 -17.57 14.06 -0.82
C ASP A 196 -17.00 14.50 0.53
N GLU A 197 -17.78 14.37 1.62
CA GLU A 197 -17.30 14.75 2.97
C GLU A 197 -16.25 13.76 3.47
N ALA A 198 -16.48 12.46 3.28
CA ALA A 198 -15.54 11.42 3.65
C ALA A 198 -14.24 11.51 2.85
N LEU A 199 -14.33 11.75 1.53
CA LEU A 199 -13.16 11.94 0.66
C LEU A 199 -12.38 13.21 1.02
N ALA A 200 -13.07 14.32 1.30
CA ALA A 200 -12.43 15.55 1.74
C ALA A 200 -11.76 15.43 3.12
N ALA A 201 -12.26 14.56 3.98
CA ALA A 201 -11.63 14.28 5.28
C ALA A 201 -10.30 13.52 5.14
N LEU A 202 -10.15 12.69 4.11
CA LEU A 202 -8.90 11.97 3.82
C LEU A 202 -7.79 12.89 3.28
N ASP A 203 -8.15 14.00 2.60
CA ASP A 203 -7.18 14.88 1.92
C ASP A 203 -6.63 16.00 2.84
N LYS A 204 -7.02 16.01 4.11
CA LYS A 204 -6.51 16.93 5.16
C LYS A 204 -5.27 16.36 5.84
#